data_54c0f641e7988ac76c9443ff4766eb4d
#
_entry.id   54c0f641e7988ac76c9443ff4766eb4d
#
_cell.length_a   1.000
_cell.length_b   1.000
_cell.length_c   1.000
_cell.angle_alpha   90.00
_cell.angle_beta   90.00
_cell.angle_gamma   90.00
#
_symmetry.space_group_name_H-M   'P 1'
#
loop_
_entity.id
_entity.type
_entity.pdbx_description
1 polymer ?
#
loop_
_entity_poly.entity_id
_entity_poly.type
_entity_poly.pdbx_seq_one_letter_code
_entity_poly.pdbx_strand_id
1 'polypeptide(L)'
;MFMSKYQQKTRADRRRAAYAKEEISMKAANGINLTMLCDFYELTMGNGYFTAGRKDEITYFDIFYRSVPDGAGFAIAAGLEQIIDYVQKLHFEPEDIEYLRSRGIFDEGFIAYLADFRFTGDIWAVPEGTPIFPHEPVITVRAPAIQAQLLETYMLLELNHQSLIATKANRVCRAADGRAVLEFGSRRAQGIAGAVTGARAAFIGGCAGTACTVSDQLYGVPAAGTMAHSWVQMFPSEYEAFVAYCKAYPDNAVLLVDTYNTLRSGVPNAIRAFDEVLKPMGITKCGIRLDSGDMAYLTQRARKMLDEAGWTGCTITVSNSLDERLISELLRQGAKIDSFGVGERMITSSSTPVFGGVYKLCAVEDKDGTIIPKIKVSENVGKITNPGFKKVYRIFDKETGMAEADYICLHDELIDDSKPLELCDPDARWKRKTYTSYRIAELQKPIFINGELVYRQPTLKEIKTACAYGVSTLWPEVKRFDNPHRYYVDLSPKLMALKDRMLAEHAHLV
;
A
#
# COMPACT_ATOMS: atom_id res chain seq x y z
N MET A 1 -19.46 13.79 -25.21
CA MET A 1 -20.48 12.76 -25.37
C MET A 1 -19.86 11.35 -25.55
N PHE A 2 -18.74 11.06 -24.90
CA PHE A 2 -18.04 9.76 -24.99
C PHE A 2 -17.77 9.09 -23.62
N MET A 3 -18.38 9.57 -22.54
CA MET A 3 -18.29 8.92 -21.21
C MET A 3 -19.37 7.87 -20.94
N SER A 4 -20.25 7.52 -21.90
CA SER A 4 -21.41 6.67 -21.60
C SER A 4 -21.28 5.19 -21.96
N LYS A 5 -20.20 4.74 -22.62
CA LYS A 5 -20.02 3.33 -22.99
C LYS A 5 -19.29 2.46 -21.94
N TYR A 6 -18.66 3.07 -20.93
CA TYR A 6 -17.97 2.33 -19.85
C TYR A 6 -18.80 2.13 -18.57
N GLN A 7 -20.03 2.64 -18.50
CA GLN A 7 -20.82 2.65 -17.26
C GLN A 7 -21.83 1.53 -17.09
N GLN A 8 -21.92 0.58 -18.00
CA GLN A 8 -22.80 -0.60 -17.80
C GLN A 8 -22.01 -1.91 -17.88
N LYS A 9 -21.10 -2.14 -16.92
CA LYS A 9 -20.71 -3.52 -16.62
C LYS A 9 -21.96 -4.22 -16.09
N THR A 10 -22.49 -5.16 -16.86
CA THR A 10 -23.66 -5.96 -16.48
C THR A 10 -23.37 -6.77 -15.22
N ARG A 11 -24.44 -7.26 -14.56
CA ARG A 11 -24.32 -8.18 -13.40
C ARG A 11 -23.50 -9.44 -13.75
N ALA A 12 -23.47 -9.82 -15.04
CA ALA A 12 -22.65 -10.90 -15.58
C ALA A 12 -21.15 -10.54 -15.64
N ASP A 13 -20.82 -9.29 -16.02
CA ASP A 13 -19.43 -8.82 -16.07
C ASP A 13 -18.83 -8.68 -14.66
N ARG A 14 -19.66 -8.26 -13.69
CA ARG A 14 -19.26 -8.24 -12.26
C ARG A 14 -19.05 -9.65 -11.71
N ARG A 15 -19.89 -10.62 -12.10
CA ARG A 15 -19.71 -12.04 -11.73
C ARG A 15 -18.48 -12.66 -12.40
N ARG A 16 -18.21 -12.37 -13.69
CA ARG A 16 -16.98 -12.82 -14.37
C ARG A 16 -15.73 -12.21 -13.75
N ALA A 17 -15.75 -10.93 -13.40
CA ALA A 17 -14.65 -10.28 -12.70
C ALA A 17 -14.46 -10.83 -11.26
N ALA A 18 -15.54 -11.15 -10.56
CA ALA A 18 -15.49 -11.83 -9.27
C ALA A 18 -14.93 -13.26 -9.39
N TYR A 19 -15.38 -14.04 -10.40
CA TYR A 19 -14.85 -15.39 -10.66
C TYR A 19 -13.36 -15.38 -11.05
N ALA A 20 -12.93 -14.41 -11.89
CA ALA A 20 -11.52 -14.25 -12.24
C ALA A 20 -10.68 -13.80 -11.02
N LYS A 21 -11.23 -12.95 -10.14
CA LYS A 21 -10.63 -12.60 -8.85
C LYS A 21 -10.48 -13.83 -7.94
N GLU A 22 -11.52 -14.67 -7.87
CA GLU A 22 -11.48 -15.92 -7.08
C GLU A 22 -10.38 -16.87 -7.55
N GLU A 23 -10.24 -17.06 -8.86
CA GLU A 23 -9.27 -18.02 -9.40
C GLU A 23 -7.82 -17.54 -9.33
N ILE A 24 -7.57 -16.23 -9.46
CA ILE A 24 -6.22 -15.65 -9.44
C ILE A 24 -5.77 -15.34 -8.02
N SER A 25 -6.67 -14.96 -7.11
CA SER A 25 -6.35 -14.62 -5.71
C SER A 25 -5.87 -15.84 -4.90
N MET A 26 -6.45 -17.02 -5.13
CA MET A 26 -6.09 -18.26 -4.40
C MET A 26 -5.08 -19.15 -5.15
N LYS A 27 -4.90 -18.94 -6.46
CA LYS A 27 -3.91 -19.66 -7.28
C LYS A 27 -2.78 -18.74 -7.75
N ALA A 28 -2.34 -17.86 -6.89
CA ALA A 28 -1.43 -16.77 -7.21
C ALA A 28 -0.02 -17.21 -7.67
N ALA A 29 0.31 -18.48 -7.60
CA ALA A 29 1.50 -19.05 -8.22
C ALA A 29 1.32 -20.58 -8.35
N ASN A 30 0.92 -21.08 -9.50
CA ASN A 30 0.94 -22.52 -9.82
C ASN A 30 0.02 -23.43 -8.98
N GLY A 31 -1.11 -22.96 -8.48
CA GLY A 31 -2.06 -23.80 -7.74
C GLY A 31 -1.68 -24.07 -6.28
N ILE A 32 -0.82 -23.26 -5.68
CA ILE A 32 -0.44 -23.37 -4.26
C ILE A 32 -1.60 -22.89 -3.39
N ASN A 33 -1.98 -23.69 -2.38
CA ASN A 33 -2.85 -23.24 -1.31
C ASN A 33 -2.12 -22.21 -0.44
N LEU A 34 -2.61 -20.96 -0.39
CA LEU A 34 -1.99 -19.89 0.38
C LEU A 34 -2.03 -20.11 1.91
N THR A 35 -2.88 -21.02 2.40
CA THR A 35 -2.87 -21.45 3.80
C THR A 35 -1.53 -22.07 4.21
N MET A 36 -0.85 -22.72 3.26
CA MET A 36 0.49 -23.28 3.46
C MET A 36 1.62 -22.24 3.39
N LEU A 37 1.31 -20.98 3.04
CA LEU A 37 2.26 -19.86 3.06
C LEU A 37 2.38 -19.32 4.49
N CYS A 38 2.91 -20.12 5.37
CA CYS A 38 3.21 -19.79 6.76
C CYS A 38 4.66 -20.16 7.09
N ASP A 39 5.26 -19.46 8.02
CA ASP A 39 6.55 -19.84 8.55
C ASP A 39 6.40 -21.16 9.34
N PHE A 40 7.35 -22.07 9.16
CA PHE A 40 7.22 -23.42 9.74
C PHE A 40 7.09 -23.43 11.26
N TYR A 41 7.60 -22.39 11.94
CA TYR A 41 7.44 -22.27 13.40
C TYR A 41 5.97 -22.03 13.81
N GLU A 42 5.14 -21.48 12.95
CA GLU A 42 3.71 -21.28 13.23
C GLU A 42 3.01 -22.64 13.40
N LEU A 43 3.36 -23.62 12.56
CA LEU A 43 2.87 -24.98 12.65
C LEU A 43 3.45 -25.73 13.88
N THR A 44 4.76 -25.58 14.16
CA THR A 44 5.39 -26.25 15.32
C THR A 44 4.88 -25.66 16.64
N MET A 45 4.68 -24.33 16.73
CA MET A 45 4.03 -23.70 17.87
C MET A 45 2.57 -24.12 17.98
N GLY A 46 1.83 -24.16 16.87
CA GLY A 46 0.44 -24.65 16.81
C GLY A 46 0.30 -26.05 17.40
N ASN A 47 1.16 -26.97 16.98
CA ASN A 47 1.24 -28.32 17.54
C ASN A 47 1.58 -28.29 19.05
N GLY A 48 2.50 -27.43 19.45
CA GLY A 48 2.83 -27.21 20.87
C GLY A 48 1.66 -26.71 21.70
N TYR A 49 0.90 -25.74 21.21
CA TYR A 49 -0.33 -25.26 21.87
C TYR A 49 -1.40 -26.35 21.97
N PHE A 50 -1.52 -27.17 20.90
CA PHE A 50 -2.47 -28.29 20.89
C PHE A 50 -2.12 -29.32 21.96
N THR A 51 -0.89 -29.81 21.98
CA THR A 51 -0.43 -30.85 22.93
C THR A 51 -0.37 -30.34 24.37
N ALA A 52 -0.12 -29.05 24.59
CA ALA A 52 -0.15 -28.41 25.92
C ALA A 52 -1.57 -28.10 26.41
N GLY A 53 -2.64 -28.38 25.63
CA GLY A 53 -4.02 -28.09 25.99
C GLY A 53 -4.38 -26.60 25.98
N ARG A 54 -3.65 -25.79 25.21
CA ARG A 54 -3.79 -24.33 25.12
C ARG A 54 -4.39 -23.86 23.79
N LYS A 55 -4.85 -24.76 22.94
CA LYS A 55 -5.33 -24.45 21.59
C LYS A 55 -6.48 -23.44 21.54
N ASP A 56 -7.34 -23.45 22.56
CA ASP A 56 -8.54 -22.63 22.67
C ASP A 56 -8.33 -21.33 23.49
N GLU A 57 -7.12 -21.10 24.03
CA GLU A 57 -6.82 -19.84 24.73
C GLU A 57 -6.90 -18.66 23.77
N ILE A 58 -7.69 -17.66 24.14
CA ILE A 58 -7.85 -16.46 23.34
C ILE A 58 -6.61 -15.57 23.50
N THR A 59 -6.08 -15.16 22.38
CA THR A 59 -4.88 -14.33 22.28
C THR A 59 -5.16 -13.06 21.49
N TYR A 60 -4.42 -12.00 21.80
CA TYR A 60 -4.47 -10.72 21.08
C TYR A 60 -3.10 -10.43 20.49
N PHE A 61 -3.07 -10.21 19.19
CA PHE A 61 -1.86 -9.82 18.47
C PHE A 61 -2.07 -8.50 17.77
N ASP A 62 -1.05 -7.65 17.78
CA ASP A 62 -1.01 -6.44 16.96
C ASP A 62 -0.02 -6.56 15.83
N ILE A 63 -0.42 -6.06 14.66
CA ILE A 63 0.51 -5.70 13.58
C ILE A 63 0.80 -4.21 13.68
N PHE A 64 2.08 -3.87 13.74
CA PHE A 64 2.59 -2.51 13.70
C PHE A 64 3.98 -2.49 13.05
N TYR A 65 4.49 -1.30 12.75
CA TYR A 65 5.85 -1.11 12.23
C TYR A 65 6.62 -0.06 13.06
N ARG A 66 7.96 0.00 12.91
CA ARG A 66 8.82 0.79 13.83
C ARG A 66 9.38 2.05 13.22
N SER A 67 9.54 2.09 11.92
CA SER A 67 10.11 3.23 11.21
C SER A 67 9.49 3.36 9.83
N VAL A 68 9.33 4.59 9.38
CA VAL A 68 8.79 4.86 8.04
C VAL A 68 9.90 4.67 7.00
N PRO A 69 9.65 3.97 5.88
CA PRO A 69 10.59 3.86 4.78
C PRO A 69 11.06 5.24 4.28
N ASP A 70 12.30 5.31 3.79
CA ASP A 70 12.93 6.53 3.29
C ASP A 70 13.02 7.68 4.31
N GLY A 71 12.87 7.40 5.59
CA GLY A 71 12.81 8.44 6.62
C GLY A 71 11.63 9.40 6.44
N ALA A 72 10.55 8.96 5.80
CA ALA A 72 9.35 9.77 5.60
C ALA A 72 8.60 10.02 6.91
N GLY A 73 7.71 11.01 6.93
CA GLY A 73 6.95 11.35 8.13
C GLY A 73 5.76 10.43 8.41
N PHE A 74 5.31 9.65 7.41
CA PHE A 74 4.17 8.74 7.51
C PHE A 74 4.24 7.64 6.45
N ALA A 75 3.49 6.56 6.65
CA ALA A 75 3.24 5.54 5.65
C ALA A 75 1.75 5.49 5.26
N ILE A 76 1.41 4.75 4.20
CA ILE A 76 0.04 4.52 3.75
C ILE A 76 -0.32 3.06 3.99
N ALA A 77 -1.40 2.81 4.75
CA ALA A 77 -1.91 1.46 4.94
C ALA A 77 -2.47 0.89 3.63
N ALA A 78 -2.04 -0.31 3.25
CA ALA A 78 -2.56 -1.04 2.08
C ALA A 78 -2.39 -2.55 2.27
N GLY A 79 -3.17 -3.38 1.54
CA GLY A 79 -3.12 -4.84 1.59
C GLY A 79 -4.27 -5.49 2.35
N LEU A 80 -5.19 -4.70 2.93
CA LEU A 80 -6.31 -5.24 3.71
C LEU A 80 -7.29 -6.08 2.85
N GLU A 81 -7.51 -5.71 1.59
CA GLU A 81 -8.38 -6.48 0.68
C GLU A 81 -7.87 -7.92 0.53
N GLN A 82 -6.57 -8.11 0.32
CA GLN A 82 -5.97 -9.43 0.18
C GLN A 82 -5.97 -10.23 1.48
N ILE A 83 -5.78 -9.54 2.61
CA ILE A 83 -5.89 -10.15 3.95
C ILE A 83 -7.31 -10.65 4.20
N ILE A 84 -8.35 -9.87 3.86
CA ILE A 84 -9.74 -10.27 3.99
C ILE A 84 -10.02 -11.51 3.11
N ASP A 85 -9.61 -11.46 1.85
CA ASP A 85 -9.78 -12.59 0.91
C ASP A 85 -9.10 -13.87 1.44
N TYR A 86 -7.91 -13.74 2.02
CA TYR A 86 -7.18 -14.85 2.63
C TYR A 86 -7.92 -15.46 3.82
N VAL A 87 -8.32 -14.63 4.79
CA VAL A 87 -8.99 -15.10 6.01
C VAL A 87 -10.30 -15.81 5.69
N GLN A 88 -11.08 -15.31 4.71
CA GLN A 88 -12.32 -15.95 4.29
C GLN A 88 -12.11 -17.33 3.65
N LYS A 89 -10.95 -17.57 3.06
CA LYS A 89 -10.62 -18.78 2.28
C LYS A 89 -9.65 -19.71 3.01
N LEU A 90 -9.28 -19.34 4.23
CA LEU A 90 -8.27 -20.07 5.00
C LEU A 90 -8.75 -21.48 5.36
N HIS A 91 -8.15 -22.49 4.75
CA HIS A 91 -8.41 -23.91 5.00
C HIS A 91 -7.25 -24.75 4.49
N PHE A 92 -7.07 -25.93 5.06
CA PHE A 92 -6.09 -26.91 4.58
C PHE A 92 -6.75 -27.89 3.64
N GLU A 93 -6.14 -28.13 2.47
CA GLU A 93 -6.56 -29.14 1.52
C GLU A 93 -6.12 -30.55 1.98
N PRO A 94 -6.77 -31.62 1.52
CA PRO A 94 -6.35 -32.98 1.89
C PRO A 94 -4.88 -33.26 1.60
N GLU A 95 -4.34 -32.72 0.51
CA GLU A 95 -2.93 -32.87 0.11
C GLU A 95 -1.98 -32.15 1.10
N ASP A 96 -2.39 -31.00 1.65
CA ASP A 96 -1.64 -30.29 2.68
C ASP A 96 -1.58 -31.10 3.97
N ILE A 97 -2.69 -31.68 4.38
CA ILE A 97 -2.81 -32.54 5.57
C ILE A 97 -1.93 -33.78 5.43
N GLU A 98 -1.96 -34.44 4.26
CA GLU A 98 -1.10 -35.59 3.99
C GLU A 98 0.38 -35.21 4.02
N TYR A 99 0.76 -34.09 3.42
CA TYR A 99 2.11 -33.56 3.48
C TYR A 99 2.54 -33.30 4.94
N LEU A 100 1.74 -32.61 5.74
CA LEU A 100 2.06 -32.32 7.13
C LEU A 100 2.19 -33.63 7.95
N ARG A 101 1.30 -34.60 7.75
CA ARG A 101 1.37 -35.94 8.38
C ARG A 101 2.68 -36.65 8.00
N SER A 102 3.08 -36.58 6.74
CA SER A 102 4.30 -37.21 6.24
C SER A 102 5.57 -36.70 6.89
N ARG A 103 5.53 -35.50 7.51
CA ARG A 103 6.66 -34.93 8.26
C ARG A 103 6.98 -35.74 9.54
N GLY A 104 6.00 -36.47 10.10
CA GLY A 104 6.18 -37.36 11.24
C GLY A 104 6.54 -36.66 12.57
N ILE A 105 6.28 -35.34 12.67
CA ILE A 105 6.65 -34.52 13.85
C ILE A 105 5.42 -33.88 14.53
N PHE A 106 4.26 -33.99 13.92
CA PHE A 106 3.01 -33.41 14.41
C PHE A 106 2.14 -34.46 15.06
N ASP A 107 1.42 -34.10 16.13
CA ASP A 107 0.42 -34.93 16.77
C ASP A 107 -0.76 -35.17 15.81
N GLU A 108 -1.30 -36.41 15.76
CA GLU A 108 -2.44 -36.74 14.87
C GLU A 108 -3.71 -35.97 15.20
N GLY A 109 -3.91 -35.62 16.49
CA GLY A 109 -5.03 -34.75 16.89
C GLY A 109 -4.87 -33.33 16.37
N PHE A 110 -3.62 -32.81 16.32
CA PHE A 110 -3.34 -31.51 15.69
C PHE A 110 -3.55 -31.57 14.18
N ILE A 111 -3.11 -32.64 13.51
CA ILE A 111 -3.37 -32.85 12.07
C ILE A 111 -4.90 -32.89 11.80
N ALA A 112 -5.67 -33.59 12.63
CA ALA A 112 -7.13 -33.60 12.53
C ALA A 112 -7.74 -32.20 12.77
N TYR A 113 -7.22 -31.45 13.72
CA TYR A 113 -7.64 -30.05 13.98
C TYR A 113 -7.40 -29.15 12.74
N LEU A 114 -6.27 -29.30 12.05
CA LEU A 114 -5.97 -28.55 10.84
C LEU A 114 -6.91 -28.92 9.68
N ALA A 115 -7.29 -30.20 9.56
CA ALA A 115 -8.22 -30.64 8.51
C ALA A 115 -9.61 -29.97 8.61
N ASP A 116 -10.05 -29.63 9.82
CA ASP A 116 -11.31 -28.94 10.07
C ASP A 116 -11.14 -27.43 10.33
N PHE A 117 -9.95 -26.91 10.02
CA PHE A 117 -9.58 -25.52 10.36
C PHE A 117 -10.53 -24.51 9.72
N ARG A 118 -11.01 -23.58 10.54
CA ARG A 118 -11.72 -22.36 10.13
C ARG A 118 -11.34 -21.23 11.09
N PHE A 119 -11.22 -20.03 10.56
CA PHE A 119 -11.03 -18.85 11.39
C PHE A 119 -12.34 -18.46 12.08
N THR A 120 -12.31 -18.31 13.39
CA THR A 120 -13.50 -17.97 14.22
C THR A 120 -13.26 -16.76 15.12
N GLY A 121 -12.14 -16.06 14.93
CA GLY A 121 -11.74 -14.91 15.74
C GLY A 121 -12.29 -13.59 15.24
N ASP A 122 -11.79 -12.53 15.84
CA ASP A 122 -12.10 -11.14 15.52
C ASP A 122 -10.86 -10.45 14.94
N ILE A 123 -11.08 -9.54 14.00
CA ILE A 123 -10.02 -8.72 13.41
C ILE A 123 -10.50 -7.28 13.32
N TRP A 124 -9.69 -6.35 13.82
CA TRP A 124 -9.86 -4.92 13.62
C TRP A 124 -8.67 -4.41 12.81
N ALA A 125 -8.91 -3.52 11.86
CA ALA A 125 -7.85 -2.96 11.01
C ALA A 125 -8.09 -1.49 10.68
N VAL A 126 -7.00 -0.77 10.47
CA VAL A 126 -7.03 0.56 9.85
C VAL A 126 -7.38 0.41 8.37
N PRO A 127 -8.39 1.13 7.85
CA PRO A 127 -8.77 1.06 6.45
C PRO A 127 -7.63 1.44 5.50
N GLU A 128 -7.59 0.80 4.33
CA GLU A 128 -6.60 1.12 3.31
C GLU A 128 -6.67 2.59 2.87
N GLY A 129 -5.51 3.13 2.48
CA GLY A 129 -5.35 4.53 2.11
C GLY A 129 -5.15 5.46 3.31
N THR A 130 -5.33 4.99 4.53
CA THR A 130 -5.11 5.82 5.73
C THR A 130 -3.61 6.05 5.95
N PRO A 131 -3.17 7.31 6.17
CA PRO A 131 -1.84 7.56 6.70
C PRO A 131 -1.67 6.92 8.08
N ILE A 132 -0.60 6.17 8.28
CA ILE A 132 -0.26 5.47 9.52
C ILE A 132 1.12 5.85 10.01
N PHE A 133 1.36 5.68 11.31
CA PHE A 133 2.61 6.07 11.96
C PHE A 133 3.23 4.92 12.75
N PRO A 134 4.54 4.96 13.06
CA PRO A 134 5.22 3.91 13.82
C PRO A 134 4.57 3.63 15.19
N HIS A 135 4.59 2.36 15.59
CA HIS A 135 4.09 1.85 16.88
C HIS A 135 2.57 1.84 17.08
N GLU A 136 1.79 2.29 16.10
CA GLU A 136 0.33 2.14 16.10
C GLU A 136 -0.06 0.71 15.74
N PRO A 137 -1.01 0.08 16.45
CA PRO A 137 -1.64 -1.15 15.99
C PRO A 137 -2.44 -0.87 14.71
N VAL A 138 -1.89 -1.30 13.56
CA VAL A 138 -2.55 -1.19 12.25
C VAL A 138 -3.62 -2.25 12.09
N ILE A 139 -3.33 -3.47 12.56
CA ILE A 139 -4.28 -4.58 12.63
C ILE A 139 -4.18 -5.20 14.01
N THR A 140 -5.32 -5.52 14.62
CA THR A 140 -5.41 -6.29 15.85
C THR A 140 -6.21 -7.56 15.57
N VAL A 141 -5.66 -8.71 15.94
CA VAL A 141 -6.31 -10.03 15.86
C VAL A 141 -6.60 -10.53 17.26
N ARG A 142 -7.85 -10.93 17.51
CA ARG A 142 -8.28 -11.66 18.70
C ARG A 142 -8.80 -13.02 18.28
N ALA A 143 -8.11 -14.09 18.63
CA ALA A 143 -8.51 -15.43 18.22
C ALA A 143 -7.89 -16.51 19.12
N PRO A 144 -8.39 -17.77 19.05
CA PRO A 144 -7.72 -18.91 19.64
C PRO A 144 -6.27 -18.99 19.19
N ALA A 145 -5.36 -19.40 20.09
CA ALA A 145 -3.91 -19.28 19.92
C ALA A 145 -3.38 -19.84 18.58
N ILE A 146 -3.85 -21.01 18.16
CA ILE A 146 -3.44 -21.61 16.89
C ILE A 146 -3.94 -20.77 15.70
N GLN A 147 -5.17 -20.32 15.76
CA GLN A 147 -5.75 -19.54 14.67
C GLN A 147 -5.06 -18.19 14.49
N ALA A 148 -4.80 -17.49 15.60
CA ALA A 148 -4.07 -16.23 15.58
C ALA A 148 -2.66 -16.40 15.03
N GLN A 149 -1.96 -17.49 15.42
CA GLN A 149 -0.59 -17.74 15.00
C GLN A 149 -0.46 -17.99 13.48
N LEU A 150 -1.38 -18.76 12.89
CA LEU A 150 -1.35 -19.11 11.47
C LEU A 150 -1.65 -17.93 10.50
N LEU A 151 -2.00 -16.77 11.02
CA LEU A 151 -2.23 -15.58 10.20
C LEU A 151 -0.95 -14.73 9.99
N GLU A 152 0.09 -14.92 10.82
CA GLU A 152 1.23 -14.01 10.92
C GLU A 152 1.90 -13.76 9.57
N THR A 153 2.38 -14.81 8.92
CA THR A 153 3.21 -14.67 7.71
C THR A 153 2.45 -14.01 6.57
N TYR A 154 1.24 -14.47 6.26
CA TYR A 154 0.49 -13.92 5.13
C TYR A 154 0.05 -12.47 5.36
N MET A 155 -0.45 -12.16 6.57
CA MET A 155 -0.87 -10.79 6.90
C MET A 155 0.31 -9.82 6.83
N LEU A 156 1.48 -10.23 7.32
CA LEU A 156 2.69 -9.41 7.25
C LEU A 156 3.19 -9.24 5.81
N LEU A 157 3.13 -10.30 4.99
CA LEU A 157 3.55 -10.26 3.59
C LEU A 157 2.76 -9.20 2.82
N GLU A 158 1.42 -9.23 2.90
CA GLU A 158 0.54 -8.32 2.18
C GLU A 158 0.62 -6.89 2.70
N LEU A 159 0.55 -6.70 4.03
CA LEU A 159 0.65 -5.38 4.62
C LEU A 159 2.00 -4.73 4.30
N ASN A 160 3.11 -5.47 4.50
CA ASN A 160 4.46 -4.94 4.27
C ASN A 160 4.66 -4.51 2.82
N HIS A 161 4.36 -5.40 1.87
CA HIS A 161 4.57 -5.11 0.46
C HIS A 161 3.69 -3.96 -0.03
N GLN A 162 2.38 -4.04 0.19
CA GLN A 162 1.47 -3.05 -0.36
C GLN A 162 1.59 -1.69 0.33
N SER A 163 1.78 -1.65 1.65
CA SER A 163 2.01 -0.38 2.36
C SER A 163 3.34 0.28 1.95
N LEU A 164 4.39 -0.53 1.71
CA LEU A 164 5.67 -0.03 1.20
C LEU A 164 5.49 0.66 -0.16
N ILE A 165 4.84 -0.03 -1.11
CA ILE A 165 4.67 0.49 -2.47
C ILE A 165 3.69 1.68 -2.50
N ALA A 166 2.58 1.63 -1.74
CA ALA A 166 1.65 2.76 -1.62
C ALA A 166 2.34 4.01 -1.05
N THR A 167 3.19 3.83 -0.03
CA THR A 167 3.99 4.90 0.57
C THR A 167 4.97 5.49 -0.42
N LYS A 168 5.73 4.64 -1.14
CA LYS A 168 6.68 5.08 -2.17
C LYS A 168 5.98 5.82 -3.30
N ALA A 169 4.86 5.27 -3.81
CA ALA A 169 4.06 5.90 -4.85
C ALA A 169 3.51 7.27 -4.40
N ASN A 170 3.05 7.38 -3.14
CA ASN A 170 2.58 8.66 -2.59
C ASN A 170 3.69 9.72 -2.57
N ARG A 171 4.92 9.35 -2.19
CA ARG A 171 6.08 10.25 -2.26
C ARG A 171 6.35 10.72 -3.69
N VAL A 172 6.37 9.77 -4.64
CA VAL A 172 6.60 10.06 -6.07
C VAL A 172 5.50 10.97 -6.63
N CYS A 173 4.23 10.68 -6.34
CA CYS A 173 3.10 11.49 -6.81
C CYS A 173 3.12 12.91 -6.23
N ARG A 174 3.49 13.08 -4.98
CA ARG A 174 3.65 14.42 -4.36
C ARG A 174 4.81 15.20 -4.98
N ALA A 175 5.92 14.53 -5.29
CA ALA A 175 7.06 15.13 -5.99
C ALA A 175 6.72 15.59 -7.41
N ALA A 176 5.76 14.95 -8.06
CA ALA A 176 5.27 15.32 -9.40
C ALA A 176 4.47 16.63 -9.45
N ASP A 177 4.16 17.23 -8.30
CA ASP A 177 3.53 18.55 -8.18
C ASP A 177 2.28 18.69 -9.05
N GLY A 178 1.30 17.80 -8.83
CA GLY A 178 0.02 17.75 -9.55
C GLY A 178 0.05 17.09 -10.93
N ARG A 179 1.22 16.72 -11.45
CA ARG A 179 1.37 16.00 -12.72
C ARG A 179 1.04 14.51 -12.55
N ALA A 180 0.49 13.92 -13.62
CA ALA A 180 0.15 12.50 -13.59
C ALA A 180 1.40 11.62 -13.46
N VAL A 181 1.33 10.60 -12.60
CA VAL A 181 2.33 9.55 -12.47
C VAL A 181 1.69 8.23 -12.89
N LEU A 182 2.34 7.49 -13.79
CA LEU A 182 1.96 6.17 -14.23
C LEU A 182 2.94 5.14 -13.67
N GLU A 183 2.43 4.04 -13.14
CA GLU A 183 3.24 2.93 -12.67
C GLU A 183 3.71 2.08 -13.87
N PHE A 184 5.02 2.02 -14.14
CA PHE A 184 5.63 1.30 -15.26
C PHE A 184 6.62 0.22 -14.82
N GLY A 185 6.45 -0.30 -13.60
CA GLY A 185 7.42 -1.18 -12.96
C GLY A 185 7.17 -2.68 -13.06
N SER A 186 6.04 -3.14 -13.61
CA SER A 186 5.63 -4.55 -13.57
C SER A 186 6.74 -5.55 -13.91
N ARG A 187 7.52 -5.32 -14.98
CA ARG A 187 8.64 -6.18 -15.41
C ARG A 187 9.88 -6.13 -14.49
N ARG A 188 9.89 -5.26 -13.49
CA ARG A 188 10.97 -5.06 -12.51
C ARG A 188 10.58 -5.46 -11.09
N ALA A 189 9.31 -5.83 -10.88
CA ALA A 189 8.81 -6.26 -9.58
C ALA A 189 9.39 -7.61 -9.15
N GLN A 190 9.39 -7.87 -7.84
CA GLN A 190 9.78 -9.14 -7.26
C GLN A 190 8.64 -10.17 -7.39
N GLY A 191 8.55 -10.80 -8.54
CA GLY A 191 7.56 -11.83 -8.84
C GLY A 191 6.18 -11.31 -9.28
N ILE A 192 5.31 -12.24 -9.66
CA ILE A 192 4.00 -11.96 -10.25
C ILE A 192 3.10 -11.19 -9.27
N ALA A 193 3.01 -11.68 -8.03
CA ALA A 193 2.20 -11.02 -7.00
C ALA A 193 2.67 -9.58 -6.77
N GLY A 194 3.99 -9.36 -6.63
CA GLY A 194 4.58 -8.04 -6.48
C GLY A 194 4.28 -7.08 -7.63
N ALA A 195 4.19 -7.57 -8.87
CA ALA A 195 3.77 -6.74 -10.01
C ALA A 195 2.28 -6.37 -9.92
N VAL A 196 1.43 -7.32 -9.59
CA VAL A 196 -0.03 -7.15 -9.64
C VAL A 196 -0.53 -6.34 -8.45
N THR A 197 -0.19 -6.74 -7.22
CA THR A 197 -0.61 -6.03 -6.00
C THR A 197 0.18 -4.73 -5.79
N GLY A 198 1.44 -4.68 -6.28
CA GLY A 198 2.23 -3.45 -6.29
C GLY A 198 1.62 -2.36 -7.17
N ALA A 199 1.10 -2.69 -8.36
CA ALA A 199 0.38 -1.74 -9.21
C ALA A 199 -0.91 -1.23 -8.54
N ARG A 200 -1.65 -2.11 -7.84
CA ARG A 200 -2.81 -1.74 -7.01
C ARG A 200 -2.40 -0.75 -5.91
N ALA A 201 -1.34 -1.08 -5.18
CA ALA A 201 -0.82 -0.24 -4.09
C ALA A 201 -0.33 1.12 -4.60
N ALA A 202 0.35 1.15 -5.74
CA ALA A 202 0.77 2.41 -6.37
C ALA A 202 -0.41 3.30 -6.75
N PHE A 203 -1.54 2.72 -7.20
CA PHE A 203 -2.76 3.45 -7.48
C PHE A 203 -3.39 4.03 -6.20
N ILE A 204 -3.40 3.29 -5.09
CA ILE A 204 -3.80 3.80 -3.76
C ILE A 204 -2.93 5.01 -3.39
N GLY A 205 -1.61 4.89 -3.58
CA GLY A 205 -0.63 5.95 -3.29
C GLY A 205 -0.77 7.22 -4.14
N GLY A 206 -1.54 7.17 -5.25
CA GLY A 206 -1.84 8.34 -6.07
C GLY A 206 -1.60 8.18 -7.57
N CYS A 207 -0.94 7.11 -8.04
CA CYS A 207 -0.69 6.90 -9.47
C CYS A 207 -1.98 6.94 -10.29
N ALA A 208 -1.92 7.52 -11.48
CA ALA A 208 -3.07 7.67 -12.37
C ALA A 208 -3.46 6.35 -13.08
N GLY A 209 -2.51 5.44 -13.23
CA GLY A 209 -2.69 4.14 -13.88
C GLY A 209 -1.43 3.30 -13.83
N THR A 210 -1.45 2.16 -14.50
CA THR A 210 -0.36 1.17 -14.52
C THR A 210 -0.12 0.60 -15.91
N ALA A 211 1.07 0.10 -16.17
CA ALA A 211 1.36 -0.74 -17.34
C ALA A 211 0.94 -2.22 -17.11
N CYS A 212 0.50 -2.59 -15.91
CA CYS A 212 0.11 -3.96 -15.56
C CYS A 212 -1.33 -4.25 -15.98
N THR A 213 -1.52 -4.87 -17.12
CA THR A 213 -2.86 -5.19 -17.66
C THR A 213 -3.70 -6.06 -16.72
N VAL A 214 -3.06 -7.00 -15.99
CA VAL A 214 -3.75 -7.86 -15.02
C VAL A 214 -4.32 -7.04 -13.86
N SER A 215 -3.63 -6.00 -13.41
CA SER A 215 -4.12 -5.12 -12.33
C SER A 215 -5.32 -4.29 -12.76
N ASP A 216 -5.44 -3.93 -14.06
CA ASP A 216 -6.66 -3.33 -14.61
C ASP A 216 -7.81 -4.34 -14.57
N GLN A 217 -7.56 -5.55 -15.07
CA GLN A 217 -8.57 -6.60 -15.12
C GLN A 217 -9.13 -6.97 -13.73
N LEU A 218 -8.25 -7.11 -12.73
CA LEU A 218 -8.61 -7.58 -11.39
C LEU A 218 -9.16 -6.46 -10.49
N TYR A 219 -8.49 -5.31 -10.51
CA TYR A 219 -8.74 -4.23 -9.55
C TYR A 219 -9.30 -2.96 -10.18
N GLY A 220 -9.34 -2.88 -11.52
CA GLY A 220 -9.79 -1.68 -12.22
C GLY A 220 -8.79 -0.52 -12.14
N VAL A 221 -7.49 -0.81 -11.94
CA VAL A 221 -6.42 0.18 -12.08
C VAL A 221 -6.30 0.51 -13.56
N PRO A 222 -6.50 1.77 -14.01
CA PRO A 222 -6.50 2.07 -15.44
C PRO A 222 -5.20 1.65 -16.11
N ALA A 223 -5.28 0.74 -17.10
CA ALA A 223 -4.11 0.36 -17.88
C ALA A 223 -3.69 1.52 -18.79
N ALA A 224 -2.40 1.82 -18.81
CA ALA A 224 -1.82 2.86 -19.63
C ALA A 224 -0.48 2.40 -20.22
N GLY A 225 -0.22 2.81 -21.45
CA GLY A 225 1.02 2.49 -22.14
C GLY A 225 1.09 3.24 -23.46
N THR A 226 2.28 3.27 -24.02
CA THR A 226 2.52 3.85 -25.34
C THR A 226 3.16 2.79 -26.23
N MET A 227 4.37 3.00 -26.69
CA MET A 227 5.16 2.06 -27.47
C MET A 227 6.52 1.80 -26.82
N ALA A 228 7.21 0.77 -27.25
CA ALA A 228 8.63 0.56 -26.97
C ALA A 228 9.49 0.96 -28.19
N HIS A 229 10.81 1.10 -27.99
CA HIS A 229 11.75 1.36 -29.08
C HIS A 229 11.67 0.32 -30.21
N SER A 230 11.37 -0.93 -29.89
CA SER A 230 11.17 -2.01 -30.87
C SER A 230 10.05 -1.72 -31.88
N TRP A 231 9.01 -0.98 -31.49
CA TRP A 231 7.98 -0.53 -32.43
C TRP A 231 8.59 0.34 -33.51
N VAL A 232 9.39 1.34 -33.11
CA VAL A 232 10.06 2.25 -34.07
C VAL A 232 11.02 1.49 -34.95
N GLN A 233 11.76 0.53 -34.40
CA GLN A 233 12.76 -0.26 -35.13
C GLN A 233 12.14 -1.28 -36.11
N MET A 234 10.88 -1.64 -35.97
CA MET A 234 10.17 -2.55 -36.89
C MET A 234 9.81 -1.91 -38.23
N PHE A 235 9.85 -0.59 -38.34
CA PHE A 235 9.53 0.14 -39.56
C PHE A 235 10.78 0.60 -40.31
N PRO A 236 10.67 0.83 -41.63
CA PRO A 236 11.79 1.31 -42.41
C PRO A 236 12.35 2.66 -41.95
N SER A 237 11.50 3.49 -41.31
CA SER A 237 11.90 4.75 -40.73
C SER A 237 11.09 5.09 -39.48
N GLU A 238 11.66 5.90 -38.59
CA GLU A 238 10.99 6.44 -37.40
C GLU A 238 9.70 7.20 -37.75
N TYR A 239 9.73 7.95 -38.85
CA TYR A 239 8.56 8.67 -39.35
C TYR A 239 7.41 7.72 -39.74
N GLU A 240 7.68 6.63 -40.49
CA GLU A 240 6.66 5.64 -40.86
C GLU A 240 6.07 4.95 -39.62
N ALA A 241 6.89 4.65 -38.61
CA ALA A 241 6.44 4.11 -37.33
C ALA A 241 5.47 5.07 -36.61
N PHE A 242 5.79 6.35 -36.63
CA PHE A 242 4.95 7.37 -36.00
C PHE A 242 3.63 7.58 -36.73
N VAL A 243 3.65 7.62 -38.05
CA VAL A 243 2.45 7.68 -38.90
C VAL A 243 1.55 6.48 -38.66
N ALA A 244 2.11 5.28 -38.59
CA ALA A 244 1.37 4.05 -38.31
C ALA A 244 0.72 4.10 -36.96
N TYR A 245 1.42 4.58 -35.91
CA TYR A 245 0.88 4.71 -34.56
C TYR A 245 -0.23 5.75 -34.47
N CYS A 246 -0.05 6.92 -35.07
CA CYS A 246 -1.08 7.98 -35.12
C CYS A 246 -2.37 7.48 -35.80
N LYS A 247 -2.25 6.67 -36.87
CA LYS A 247 -3.41 6.06 -37.54
C LYS A 247 -4.12 5.01 -36.68
N ALA A 248 -3.36 4.20 -35.93
CA ALA A 248 -3.90 3.14 -35.10
C ALA A 248 -4.56 3.68 -33.81
N TYR A 249 -4.00 4.74 -33.23
CA TYR A 249 -4.42 5.32 -31.95
C TYR A 249 -4.53 6.86 -32.02
N PRO A 250 -5.40 7.41 -32.86
CA PRO A 250 -5.46 8.84 -33.09
C PRO A 250 -5.80 9.65 -31.84
N ASP A 251 -6.69 9.13 -30.95
CA ASP A 251 -7.10 9.79 -29.71
C ASP A 251 -6.09 9.65 -28.56
N ASN A 252 -5.04 8.83 -28.74
CA ASN A 252 -4.02 8.55 -27.70
C ASN A 252 -2.63 8.41 -28.33
N ALA A 253 -2.30 9.25 -29.30
CA ALA A 253 -1.02 9.24 -30.00
C ALA A 253 0.08 9.85 -29.12
N VAL A 254 0.82 8.99 -28.38
CA VAL A 254 2.03 9.36 -27.62
C VAL A 254 3.23 8.67 -28.25
N LEU A 255 4.11 9.45 -28.89
CA LEU A 255 5.23 8.95 -29.70
C LEU A 255 6.54 8.95 -28.91
N LEU A 256 7.27 7.83 -28.93
CA LEU A 256 8.57 7.67 -28.29
C LEU A 256 9.68 8.21 -29.19
N VAL A 257 10.22 9.40 -28.84
CA VAL A 257 11.01 10.23 -29.75
C VAL A 257 12.52 10.10 -29.58
N ASP A 258 12.98 9.22 -28.70
CA ASP A 258 14.41 9.09 -28.36
C ASP A 258 15.03 7.76 -28.80
N THR A 259 14.43 7.08 -29.80
CA THR A 259 14.98 5.83 -30.34
C THR A 259 16.34 6.05 -31.00
N TYR A 260 16.52 7.17 -31.70
CA TYR A 260 17.78 7.52 -32.38
C TYR A 260 18.34 8.87 -31.92
N ASN A 261 17.69 9.97 -32.27
CA ASN A 261 18.09 11.30 -31.81
C ASN A 261 16.86 12.17 -31.55
N THR A 262 16.63 12.49 -30.30
CA THR A 262 15.44 13.21 -29.87
C THR A 262 15.20 14.51 -30.67
N LEU A 263 16.19 15.38 -30.75
CA LEU A 263 16.02 16.72 -31.30
C LEU A 263 16.25 16.82 -32.84
N ARG A 264 17.07 15.90 -33.42
CA ARG A 264 17.37 15.95 -34.85
C ARG A 264 16.44 15.10 -35.70
N SER A 265 15.83 14.05 -35.13
CA SER A 265 14.92 13.16 -35.85
C SER A 265 13.59 12.93 -35.11
N GLY A 266 13.60 12.52 -33.84
CA GLY A 266 12.41 12.11 -33.12
C GLY A 266 11.32 13.17 -33.04
N VAL A 267 11.60 14.34 -32.46
CA VAL A 267 10.63 15.44 -32.34
C VAL A 267 10.23 15.98 -33.73
N PRO A 268 11.13 16.23 -34.70
CA PRO A 268 10.74 16.62 -36.05
C PRO A 268 9.82 15.61 -36.74
N ASN A 269 10.12 14.31 -36.68
CA ASN A 269 9.29 13.27 -37.27
C ASN A 269 7.93 13.13 -36.57
N ALA A 270 7.88 13.34 -35.24
CA ALA A 270 6.63 13.37 -34.49
C ALA A 270 5.75 14.54 -34.94
N ILE A 271 6.30 15.74 -35.03
CA ILE A 271 5.58 16.93 -35.51
C ILE A 271 5.05 16.68 -36.94
N ARG A 272 5.87 16.15 -37.83
CA ARG A 272 5.46 15.82 -39.20
C ARG A 272 4.32 14.78 -39.21
N ALA A 273 4.40 13.74 -38.40
CA ALA A 273 3.31 12.75 -38.28
C ALA A 273 2.03 13.33 -37.73
N PHE A 274 2.12 14.21 -36.76
CA PHE A 274 0.95 14.94 -36.23
C PHE A 274 0.31 15.85 -37.28
N ASP A 275 1.11 16.61 -38.04
CA ASP A 275 0.62 17.48 -39.11
C ASP A 275 -0.05 16.71 -40.24
N GLU A 276 0.53 15.58 -40.64
CA GLU A 276 0.03 14.81 -41.81
C GLU A 276 -1.12 13.86 -41.45
N VAL A 277 -1.22 13.40 -40.18
CA VAL A 277 -2.23 12.40 -39.79
C VAL A 277 -3.30 12.99 -38.83
N LEU A 278 -2.89 13.60 -37.73
CA LEU A 278 -3.84 14.02 -36.68
C LEU A 278 -4.55 15.32 -37.03
N LYS A 279 -3.81 16.29 -37.56
CA LYS A 279 -4.35 17.61 -37.93
C LYS A 279 -5.48 17.55 -38.97
N PRO A 280 -5.38 16.74 -40.05
CA PRO A 280 -6.49 16.55 -40.98
C PRO A 280 -7.73 15.89 -40.36
N MET A 281 -7.55 15.10 -39.27
CA MET A 281 -8.64 14.51 -38.49
C MET A 281 -9.26 15.45 -37.48
N GLY A 282 -8.75 16.69 -37.35
CA GLY A 282 -9.18 17.64 -36.34
C GLY A 282 -8.74 17.30 -34.92
N ILE A 283 -7.76 16.42 -34.76
CA ILE A 283 -7.25 15.97 -33.46
C ILE A 283 -6.10 16.87 -33.03
N THR A 284 -6.24 17.46 -31.86
CA THR A 284 -5.25 18.37 -31.25
C THR A 284 -4.56 17.78 -30.02
N LYS A 285 -5.07 16.65 -29.50
CA LYS A 285 -4.48 15.93 -28.36
C LYS A 285 -3.48 14.92 -28.87
N CYS A 286 -2.23 15.13 -28.51
CA CYS A 286 -1.13 14.21 -28.79
C CYS A 286 -0.08 14.32 -27.69
N GLY A 287 0.94 13.48 -27.76
CA GLY A 287 2.04 13.52 -26.81
C GLY A 287 3.32 12.98 -27.41
N ILE A 288 4.42 13.32 -26.76
CA ILE A 288 5.72 12.68 -26.96
C ILE A 288 6.22 12.08 -25.65
N ARG A 289 7.04 11.05 -25.74
CA ARG A 289 7.69 10.42 -24.58
C ARG A 289 9.20 10.38 -24.80
N LEU A 290 9.92 10.74 -23.73
CA LEU A 290 11.37 10.63 -23.61
C LEU A 290 11.72 9.59 -22.55
N ASP A 291 12.62 8.68 -22.86
CA ASP A 291 13.05 7.58 -21.97
C ASP A 291 14.56 7.62 -21.68
N SER A 292 15.31 8.54 -22.29
CA SER A 292 16.78 8.64 -22.18
C SER A 292 17.31 10.06 -22.38
N GLY A 293 18.55 10.29 -21.91
CA GLY A 293 19.28 11.54 -22.07
C GLY A 293 19.07 12.55 -20.94
N ASP A 294 19.51 13.79 -21.14
CA ASP A 294 19.29 14.90 -20.21
C ASP A 294 17.84 15.40 -20.32
N MET A 295 16.99 14.93 -19.40
CA MET A 295 15.55 15.19 -19.43
C MET A 295 15.22 16.67 -19.31
N ALA A 296 15.95 17.44 -18.50
CA ALA A 296 15.67 18.85 -18.35
C ALA A 296 15.96 19.62 -19.62
N TYR A 297 17.13 19.40 -20.22
CA TYR A 297 17.51 20.02 -21.49
C TYR A 297 16.59 19.57 -22.64
N LEU A 298 16.40 18.27 -22.80
CA LEU A 298 15.63 17.73 -23.92
C LEU A 298 14.17 18.16 -23.89
N THR A 299 13.51 18.15 -22.72
CA THR A 299 12.11 18.56 -22.61
C THR A 299 11.91 20.04 -22.89
N GLN A 300 12.84 20.91 -22.44
CA GLN A 300 12.80 22.34 -22.76
C GLN A 300 12.91 22.58 -24.27
N ARG A 301 13.81 21.89 -24.95
CA ARG A 301 14.01 22.02 -26.40
C ARG A 301 12.85 21.41 -27.18
N ALA A 302 12.38 20.23 -26.79
CA ALA A 302 11.22 19.60 -27.42
C ALA A 302 9.97 20.48 -27.30
N ARG A 303 9.72 21.05 -26.13
CA ARG A 303 8.59 21.99 -25.91
C ARG A 303 8.65 23.17 -26.85
N LYS A 304 9.82 23.80 -26.97
CA LYS A 304 10.02 24.92 -27.90
C LYS A 304 9.71 24.51 -29.35
N MET A 305 10.20 23.37 -29.81
CA MET A 305 9.96 22.89 -31.17
C MET A 305 8.48 22.60 -31.43
N LEU A 306 7.80 21.98 -30.47
CA LEU A 306 6.36 21.70 -30.54
C LEU A 306 5.53 22.99 -30.58
N ASP A 307 5.89 23.99 -29.78
CA ASP A 307 5.20 25.29 -29.75
C ASP A 307 5.39 26.08 -31.05
N GLU A 308 6.60 26.11 -31.59
CA GLU A 308 6.93 26.72 -32.88
C GLU A 308 6.17 26.07 -34.05
N ALA A 309 5.91 24.77 -33.96
CA ALA A 309 5.09 24.02 -34.92
C ALA A 309 3.57 24.15 -34.69
N GLY A 310 3.13 24.88 -33.65
CA GLY A 310 1.72 25.07 -33.33
C GLY A 310 1.09 23.96 -32.47
N TRP A 311 1.87 22.97 -32.02
CA TRP A 311 1.43 21.86 -31.15
C TRP A 311 1.56 22.22 -29.67
N THR A 312 1.03 23.37 -29.26
CA THR A 312 1.12 23.91 -27.89
C THR A 312 0.45 23.01 -26.84
N GLY A 313 -0.57 22.24 -27.25
CA GLY A 313 -1.28 21.28 -26.38
C GLY A 313 -0.68 19.88 -26.36
N CYS A 314 0.43 19.62 -27.08
CA CYS A 314 1.11 18.33 -27.08
C CYS A 314 1.78 18.08 -25.72
N THR A 315 1.48 16.94 -25.07
CA THR A 315 2.05 16.58 -23.77
C THR A 315 3.43 15.97 -23.89
N ILE A 316 4.27 16.18 -22.87
CA ILE A 316 5.60 15.57 -22.75
C ILE A 316 5.62 14.64 -21.56
N THR A 317 5.76 13.34 -21.80
CA THR A 317 5.93 12.30 -20.80
C THR A 317 7.40 11.93 -20.65
N VAL A 318 7.89 11.80 -19.43
CA VAL A 318 9.25 11.35 -19.15
C VAL A 318 9.23 10.05 -18.37
N SER A 319 10.10 9.12 -18.71
CA SER A 319 10.26 7.84 -18.01
C SER A 319 11.74 7.49 -17.87
N ASN A 320 12.05 6.36 -17.22
CA ASN A 320 13.38 5.84 -16.91
C ASN A 320 14.01 6.36 -15.61
N SER A 321 14.27 5.41 -14.71
CA SER A 321 15.03 5.58 -13.44
C SER A 321 14.57 6.75 -12.53
N LEU A 322 13.29 7.10 -12.61
CA LEU A 322 12.70 8.19 -11.85
C LEU A 322 12.35 7.76 -10.42
N ASP A 323 12.56 8.68 -9.49
CA ASP A 323 12.07 8.64 -8.12
C ASP A 323 11.66 10.05 -7.67
N GLU A 324 11.18 10.19 -6.43
CA GLU A 324 10.73 11.48 -5.89
C GLU A 324 11.81 12.56 -5.88
N ARG A 325 13.08 12.18 -5.68
CA ARG A 325 14.19 13.12 -5.64
C ARG A 325 14.54 13.64 -7.03
N LEU A 326 14.68 12.72 -7.99
CA LEU A 326 14.98 13.09 -9.38
C LEU A 326 13.83 13.88 -10.00
N ILE A 327 12.58 13.52 -9.74
CA ILE A 327 11.40 14.27 -10.23
C ILE A 327 11.43 15.70 -9.68
N SER A 328 11.62 15.88 -8.36
CA SER A 328 11.72 17.21 -7.76
C SER A 328 12.85 18.04 -8.37
N GLU A 329 14.00 17.42 -8.62
CA GLU A 329 15.16 18.09 -9.19
C GLU A 329 14.93 18.51 -10.66
N LEU A 330 14.36 17.63 -11.48
CA LEU A 330 14.00 17.95 -12.86
C LEU A 330 13.04 19.14 -12.95
N LEU A 331 12.01 19.17 -12.08
CA LEU A 331 11.08 20.29 -12.03
C LEU A 331 11.76 21.58 -11.58
N ARG A 332 12.67 21.50 -10.60
CA ARG A 332 13.49 22.66 -10.15
C ARG A 332 14.39 23.21 -11.26
N GLN A 333 14.90 22.34 -12.13
CA GLN A 333 15.68 22.71 -13.33
C GLN A 333 14.82 23.30 -14.46
N GLY A 334 13.50 23.38 -14.28
CA GLY A 334 12.58 23.95 -15.26
C GLY A 334 12.23 23.01 -16.41
N ALA A 335 12.39 21.69 -16.24
CA ALA A 335 11.96 20.69 -17.20
C ALA A 335 10.48 20.87 -17.57
N LYS A 336 10.15 20.70 -18.84
CA LYS A 336 8.79 20.84 -19.38
C LYS A 336 8.15 19.48 -19.50
N ILE A 337 7.60 19.00 -18.39
CA ILE A 337 7.06 17.64 -18.24
C ILE A 337 5.59 17.74 -17.80
N ASP A 338 4.72 16.99 -18.45
CA ASP A 338 3.28 16.93 -18.15
C ASP A 338 2.91 15.65 -17.40
N SER A 339 3.68 14.56 -17.56
CA SER A 339 3.48 13.31 -16.86
C SER A 339 4.76 12.48 -16.72
N PHE A 340 4.75 11.56 -15.76
CA PHE A 340 5.88 10.70 -15.46
C PHE A 340 5.49 9.22 -15.55
N GLY A 341 6.33 8.41 -16.19
CA GLY A 341 6.28 6.95 -16.14
C GLY A 341 7.35 6.44 -15.17
N VAL A 342 6.94 5.99 -13.99
CA VAL A 342 7.86 5.57 -12.94
C VAL A 342 7.81 4.06 -12.77
N GLY A 343 8.94 3.39 -12.92
CA GLY A 343 9.01 1.93 -12.94
C GLY A 343 9.75 1.35 -11.74
N GLU A 344 10.99 0.89 -11.98
CA GLU A 344 11.81 0.09 -11.07
C GLU A 344 11.88 0.68 -9.65
N ARG A 345 12.29 1.93 -9.53
CA ARG A 345 12.52 2.55 -8.21
C ARG A 345 11.26 2.68 -7.35
N MET A 346 10.10 2.71 -7.96
CA MET A 346 8.82 2.73 -7.26
C MET A 346 8.36 1.31 -6.88
N ILE A 347 8.29 0.39 -7.87
CA ILE A 347 7.73 -0.94 -7.65
C ILE A 347 8.60 -1.83 -6.76
N THR A 348 9.88 -1.53 -6.63
CA THR A 348 10.81 -2.23 -5.73
C THR A 348 11.08 -1.45 -4.44
N SER A 349 10.60 -0.21 -4.35
CA SER A 349 11.01 0.75 -3.29
C SER A 349 12.52 0.72 -3.06
N SER A 350 13.30 0.84 -4.13
CA SER A 350 14.74 0.50 -4.19
C SER A 350 15.60 1.21 -3.15
N SER A 351 15.19 2.38 -2.66
CA SER A 351 15.89 3.14 -1.61
C SER A 351 15.72 2.54 -0.22
N THR A 352 14.54 1.95 0.07
CA THR A 352 14.25 1.23 1.32
C THR A 352 13.28 0.10 0.99
N PRO A 353 13.79 -1.13 0.68
CA PRO A 353 12.96 -2.20 0.11
C PRO A 353 12.18 -3.02 1.15
N VAL A 354 12.22 -2.64 2.43
CA VAL A 354 11.56 -3.34 3.53
C VAL A 354 10.70 -2.39 4.34
N PHE A 355 9.43 -2.73 4.56
CA PHE A 355 8.53 -1.96 5.41
C PHE A 355 8.77 -2.21 6.91
N GLY A 356 9.04 -3.46 7.26
CA GLY A 356 9.44 -3.86 8.62
C GLY A 356 8.26 -3.96 9.61
N GLY A 357 7.08 -4.28 9.14
CA GLY A 357 5.95 -4.63 10.00
C GLY A 357 6.24 -5.89 10.81
N VAL A 358 5.64 -5.97 11.99
CA VAL A 358 5.78 -7.09 12.93
C VAL A 358 4.42 -7.47 13.52
N TYR A 359 4.27 -8.76 13.86
CA TYR A 359 3.10 -9.33 14.49
C TYR A 359 3.46 -9.75 15.92
N LYS A 360 2.82 -9.16 16.95
CA LYS A 360 3.29 -9.36 18.33
C LYS A 360 2.14 -9.56 19.30
N LEU A 361 2.25 -10.62 20.13
CA LEU A 361 1.34 -10.88 21.23
C LEU A 361 1.31 -9.70 22.20
N CYS A 362 0.11 -9.18 22.50
CA CYS A 362 -0.08 -8.05 23.40
C CYS A 362 -0.99 -8.38 24.59
N ALA A 363 -1.82 -9.42 24.50
CA ALA A 363 -2.63 -9.92 25.62
C ALA A 363 -3.08 -11.37 25.38
N VAL A 364 -3.57 -12.00 26.43
CA VAL A 364 -4.32 -13.27 26.41
C VAL A 364 -5.57 -13.11 27.29
N GLU A 365 -6.57 -13.97 27.11
CA GLU A 365 -7.68 -14.08 28.05
C GLU A 365 -7.47 -15.24 29.04
N ASP A 366 -7.82 -15.05 30.28
CA ASP A 366 -7.95 -16.15 31.22
C ASP A 366 -9.30 -16.88 31.04
N LYS A 367 -9.55 -17.89 31.91
CA LYS A 367 -10.77 -18.71 31.82
C LYS A 367 -12.06 -17.92 32.13
N ASP A 368 -11.94 -16.78 32.77
CA ASP A 368 -13.08 -15.90 33.13
C ASP A 368 -13.27 -14.80 32.10
N GLY A 369 -12.49 -14.79 31.02
CA GLY A 369 -12.50 -13.78 29.96
C GLY A 369 -11.79 -12.48 30.35
N THR A 370 -11.02 -12.48 31.45
CA THR A 370 -10.24 -11.31 31.87
C THR A 370 -9.02 -11.17 30.95
N ILE A 371 -8.82 -9.97 30.40
CA ILE A 371 -7.70 -9.68 29.52
C ILE A 371 -6.43 -9.50 30.36
N ILE A 372 -5.46 -10.40 30.15
CA ILE A 372 -4.15 -10.38 30.79
C ILE A 372 -3.14 -9.79 29.80
N PRO A 373 -2.62 -8.57 30.04
CA PRO A 373 -1.67 -7.93 29.16
C PRO A 373 -0.35 -8.72 29.09
N LYS A 374 0.27 -8.70 27.91
CA LYS A 374 1.59 -9.30 27.64
C LYS A 374 2.51 -8.25 27.04
N ILE A 375 3.79 -8.28 27.43
CA ILE A 375 4.81 -7.38 26.95
C ILE A 375 6.05 -8.17 26.54
N LYS A 376 6.66 -7.80 25.42
CA LYS A 376 8.01 -8.22 25.09
C LYS A 376 8.98 -7.15 25.55
N VAL A 377 9.83 -7.50 26.52
CA VAL A 377 10.97 -6.67 26.94
C VAL A 377 12.19 -6.99 26.05
N SER A 378 13.00 -5.99 25.76
CA SER A 378 14.18 -6.13 24.90
C SER A 378 15.21 -5.08 25.28
N GLU A 379 16.49 -5.43 25.19
CA GLU A 379 17.62 -4.46 25.32
C GLU A 379 17.51 -3.30 24.32
N ASN A 380 16.95 -3.55 23.14
CA ASN A 380 16.60 -2.50 22.19
C ASN A 380 15.23 -1.90 22.53
N VAL A 381 15.22 -0.70 23.09
CA VAL A 381 14.00 0.03 23.51
C VAL A 381 12.96 0.10 22.38
N GLY A 382 13.38 0.32 21.13
CA GLY A 382 12.49 0.36 19.96
C GLY A 382 11.80 -0.98 19.64
N LYS A 383 12.20 -2.09 20.30
CA LYS A 383 11.55 -3.41 20.17
C LYS A 383 10.56 -3.72 21.30
N ILE A 384 10.46 -2.86 22.30
CA ILE A 384 9.49 -3.01 23.39
C ILE A 384 8.08 -2.78 22.85
N THR A 385 7.16 -3.70 23.16
CA THR A 385 5.77 -3.63 22.68
C THR A 385 4.88 -2.83 23.63
N ASN A 386 3.76 -2.33 23.14
CA ASN A 386 2.70 -1.78 23.98
C ASN A 386 1.74 -2.91 24.39
N PRO A 387 1.57 -3.16 25.70
CA PRO A 387 0.76 -4.27 26.21
C PRO A 387 -0.74 -4.00 26.15
N GLY A 388 -1.55 -5.06 26.26
CA GLY A 388 -2.99 -5.00 26.38
C GLY A 388 -3.74 -4.89 25.05
N PHE A 389 -5.06 -5.05 25.08
CA PHE A 389 -5.94 -4.81 23.95
C PHE A 389 -6.18 -3.29 23.83
N LYS A 390 -5.94 -2.73 22.64
CA LYS A 390 -5.83 -1.28 22.42
C LYS A 390 -6.75 -0.79 21.31
N LYS A 391 -7.00 0.52 21.33
CA LYS A 391 -7.61 1.32 20.26
C LYS A 391 -6.70 2.47 19.89
N VAL A 392 -6.86 2.96 18.68
CA VAL A 392 -6.15 4.15 18.16
C VAL A 392 -7.16 5.19 17.74
N TYR A 393 -7.03 6.40 18.27
CA TYR A 393 -7.83 7.55 17.88
C TYR A 393 -6.95 8.60 17.23
N ARG A 394 -7.34 9.12 16.06
CA ARG A 394 -6.75 10.31 15.47
C ARG A 394 -7.47 11.54 15.96
N ILE A 395 -6.69 12.50 16.43
CA ILE A 395 -7.16 13.78 16.95
C ILE A 395 -7.02 14.80 15.82
N PHE A 396 -8.12 15.49 15.55
CA PHE A 396 -8.16 16.56 14.57
C PHE A 396 -8.52 17.87 15.26
N ASP A 397 -7.84 18.94 14.89
CA ASP A 397 -8.25 20.30 15.24
C ASP A 397 -9.60 20.62 14.62
N LYS A 398 -10.55 21.18 15.40
CA LYS A 398 -11.92 21.47 14.94
C LYS A 398 -11.99 22.63 13.95
N GLU A 399 -11.07 23.58 14.01
CA GLU A 399 -11.10 24.76 13.17
C GLU A 399 -10.46 24.50 11.79
N THR A 400 -9.29 23.86 11.80
CA THR A 400 -8.50 23.63 10.60
C THR A 400 -8.82 22.29 9.93
N GLY A 401 -9.34 21.32 10.67
CA GLY A 401 -9.52 19.95 10.23
C GLY A 401 -8.21 19.17 10.08
N MET A 402 -7.08 19.72 10.49
CA MET A 402 -5.76 19.07 10.42
C MET A 402 -5.62 18.01 11.50
N ALA A 403 -4.94 16.92 11.15
CA ALA A 403 -4.60 15.86 12.09
C ALA A 403 -3.44 16.33 12.99
N GLU A 404 -3.66 16.31 14.29
CA GLU A 404 -2.74 16.84 15.31
C GLU A 404 -1.85 15.74 15.91
N ALA A 405 -2.47 14.60 16.23
CA ALA A 405 -1.80 13.49 16.89
C ALA A 405 -2.64 12.22 16.77
N ASP A 406 -2.02 11.07 16.99
CA ASP A 406 -2.71 9.81 17.22
C ASP A 406 -2.53 9.39 18.68
N TYR A 407 -3.59 8.85 19.25
CA TYR A 407 -3.68 8.50 20.66
C TYR A 407 -4.03 7.03 20.83
N ILE A 408 -3.10 6.28 21.42
CA ILE A 408 -3.27 4.85 21.70
C ILE A 408 -3.73 4.68 23.15
N CYS A 409 -4.86 4.03 23.34
CA CYS A 409 -5.42 3.75 24.67
C CYS A 409 -5.84 2.28 24.81
N LEU A 410 -6.12 1.84 26.03
CA LEU A 410 -6.71 0.52 26.23
C LEU A 410 -8.15 0.49 25.67
N HIS A 411 -8.57 -0.68 25.23
CA HIS A 411 -9.85 -0.88 24.56
C HIS A 411 -11.07 -0.43 25.39
N ASP A 412 -11.00 -0.52 26.71
CA ASP A 412 -12.05 -0.12 27.65
C ASP A 412 -12.08 1.38 27.95
N GLU A 413 -11.09 2.14 27.47
CA GLU A 413 -11.06 3.59 27.66
C GLU A 413 -12.01 4.27 26.67
N LEU A 414 -12.86 5.15 27.20
CA LEU A 414 -13.74 6.01 26.41
C LEU A 414 -13.19 7.43 26.44
N ILE A 415 -13.02 8.02 25.26
CA ILE A 415 -12.57 9.39 25.11
C ILE A 415 -13.79 10.29 24.90
N ASP A 416 -13.93 11.28 25.76
CA ASP A 416 -14.97 12.30 25.67
C ASP A 416 -14.36 13.58 25.04
N ASP A 417 -14.67 13.82 23.78
CA ASP A 417 -14.13 14.96 23.02
C ASP A 417 -14.78 16.32 23.37
N SER A 418 -15.69 16.31 24.35
CA SER A 418 -16.21 17.53 24.96
C SER A 418 -15.31 18.06 26.10
N LYS A 419 -14.33 17.26 26.56
CA LYS A 419 -13.41 17.59 27.66
C LYS A 419 -12.00 17.81 27.15
N PRO A 420 -11.17 18.61 27.85
CA PRO A 420 -9.76 18.71 27.52
C PRO A 420 -9.06 17.35 27.56
N LEU A 421 -8.24 17.07 26.54
CA LEU A 421 -7.41 15.88 26.44
C LEU A 421 -5.94 16.26 26.51
N GLU A 422 -5.23 15.77 27.53
CA GLU A 422 -3.78 15.93 27.63
C GLU A 422 -3.08 14.74 26.97
N LEU A 423 -2.18 15.03 26.05
CA LEU A 423 -1.26 14.08 25.44
C LEU A 423 0.13 14.23 26.01
N CYS A 424 0.85 13.12 26.10
CA CYS A 424 2.21 13.05 26.62
C CYS A 424 3.04 12.11 25.76
N ASP A 425 4.14 12.61 25.20
CA ASP A 425 5.09 11.82 24.43
C ASP A 425 5.65 10.68 25.30
N PRO A 426 5.52 9.40 24.91
CA PRO A 426 5.97 8.27 25.71
C PRO A 426 7.50 8.24 25.92
N ASP A 427 8.25 8.78 24.96
CA ASP A 427 9.72 8.81 25.00
C ASP A 427 10.26 10.09 25.65
N ALA A 428 9.45 11.19 25.68
CA ALA A 428 9.84 12.51 26.17
C ALA A 428 8.75 13.11 27.04
N ARG A 429 8.55 12.55 28.24
CA ARG A 429 7.42 12.80 29.16
C ARG A 429 7.25 14.27 29.61
N TRP A 430 8.24 15.11 29.41
CA TRP A 430 8.12 16.56 29.61
C TRP A 430 7.40 17.27 28.47
N LYS A 431 7.27 16.66 27.30
CA LYS A 431 6.48 17.17 26.18
C LYS A 431 5.03 16.78 26.38
N ARG A 432 4.22 17.77 26.69
CA ARG A 432 2.79 17.61 26.90
C ARG A 432 2.04 18.66 26.09
N LYS A 433 0.88 18.28 25.55
CA LYS A 433 -0.03 19.18 24.86
C LYS A 433 -1.47 18.89 25.29
N THR A 434 -2.20 19.94 25.66
CA THR A 434 -3.63 19.82 26.00
C THR A 434 -4.45 20.33 24.84
N TYR A 435 -5.37 19.49 24.35
CA TYR A 435 -6.35 19.83 23.33
C TYR A 435 -7.68 20.16 23.99
N THR A 436 -8.25 21.33 23.64
CA THR A 436 -9.54 21.81 24.18
C THR A 436 -10.61 21.95 23.09
N SER A 437 -10.22 22.08 21.83
CA SER A 437 -11.11 22.19 20.65
C SER A 437 -10.66 21.17 19.61
N TYR A 438 -11.15 19.94 19.73
CA TYR A 438 -10.75 18.84 18.85
C TYR A 438 -11.92 17.91 18.58
N ARG A 439 -11.81 17.09 17.54
CA ARG A 439 -12.63 15.90 17.30
C ARG A 439 -11.76 14.68 17.23
N ILE A 440 -12.31 13.53 17.52
CA ILE A 440 -11.61 12.26 17.41
C ILE A 440 -12.22 11.38 16.31
N ALA A 441 -11.39 10.50 15.76
CA ALA A 441 -11.83 9.42 14.90
C ALA A 441 -11.11 8.13 15.29
N GLU A 442 -11.84 7.10 15.63
CA GLU A 442 -11.28 5.76 15.84
C GLU A 442 -10.80 5.22 14.49
N LEU A 443 -9.50 4.88 14.42
CA LEU A 443 -8.86 4.48 13.17
C LEU A 443 -9.17 3.03 12.79
N GLN A 444 -9.09 2.10 13.75
CA GLN A 444 -9.38 0.69 13.50
C GLN A 444 -10.88 0.47 13.35
N LYS A 445 -11.27 -0.35 12.38
CA LYS A 445 -12.65 -0.78 12.14
C LYS A 445 -12.77 -2.28 12.33
N PRO A 446 -13.90 -2.79 12.80
CA PRO A 446 -14.15 -4.22 12.85
C PRO A 446 -14.17 -4.77 11.40
N ILE A 447 -13.37 -5.78 11.16
CA ILE A 447 -13.27 -6.47 9.84
C ILE A 447 -13.96 -7.82 9.94
N PHE A 448 -13.56 -8.65 10.92
CA PHE A 448 -14.20 -9.91 11.25
C PHE A 448 -14.65 -9.87 12.70
N ILE A 449 -15.84 -10.41 12.99
CA ILE A 449 -16.37 -10.65 14.34
C ILE A 449 -16.89 -12.09 14.38
N ASN A 450 -16.37 -12.87 15.32
CA ASN A 450 -16.66 -14.32 15.42
C ASN A 450 -16.47 -15.08 14.11
N GLY A 451 -15.42 -14.74 13.35
CA GLY A 451 -15.12 -15.33 12.04
C GLY A 451 -15.93 -14.80 10.87
N GLU A 452 -16.94 -13.99 11.10
CA GLU A 452 -17.80 -13.44 10.05
C GLU A 452 -17.31 -12.07 9.60
N LEU A 453 -17.24 -11.87 8.26
CA LEU A 453 -16.87 -10.59 7.66
C LEU A 453 -17.98 -9.55 7.88
N VAL A 454 -17.68 -8.51 8.67
CA VAL A 454 -18.62 -7.42 8.97
C VAL A 454 -18.26 -6.11 8.26
N TYR A 455 -17.10 -6.05 7.63
CA TYR A 455 -16.57 -4.85 6.96
C TYR A 455 -17.07 -4.74 5.52
N ARG A 456 -17.64 -3.57 5.18
CA ARG A 456 -17.92 -3.25 3.80
C ARG A 456 -16.62 -2.82 3.11
N GLN A 457 -16.11 -3.63 2.22
CA GLN A 457 -14.93 -3.27 1.41
C GLN A 457 -15.24 -2.10 0.48
N PRO A 458 -14.49 -0.99 0.56
CA PRO A 458 -14.62 0.11 -0.38
C PRO A 458 -14.02 -0.27 -1.74
N THR A 459 -14.46 0.41 -2.79
CA THR A 459 -13.84 0.29 -4.10
C THR A 459 -12.42 0.89 -4.09
N LEU A 460 -11.54 0.41 -4.96
CA LEU A 460 -10.17 0.93 -5.05
C LEU A 460 -10.12 2.44 -5.31
N LYS A 461 -11.12 2.99 -6.03
CA LYS A 461 -11.25 4.44 -6.26
C LYS A 461 -11.63 5.19 -4.97
N GLU A 462 -12.50 4.61 -4.15
CA GLU A 462 -12.84 5.18 -2.83
C GLU A 462 -11.60 5.18 -1.92
N ILE A 463 -10.82 4.09 -1.92
CA ILE A 463 -9.56 3.98 -1.16
C ILE A 463 -8.56 5.06 -1.59
N LYS A 464 -8.34 5.23 -2.91
CA LYS A 464 -7.47 6.28 -3.44
C LYS A 464 -7.92 7.68 -3.01
N THR A 465 -9.23 7.93 -3.04
CA THR A 465 -9.80 9.21 -2.62
C THR A 465 -9.61 9.43 -1.13
N ALA A 466 -9.82 8.40 -0.32
CA ALA A 466 -9.58 8.43 1.12
C ALA A 466 -8.10 8.68 1.44
N CYS A 467 -7.18 8.07 0.67
CA CYS A 467 -5.73 8.32 0.79
C CYS A 467 -5.39 9.80 0.53
N ALA A 468 -5.87 10.36 -0.58
CA ALA A 468 -5.63 11.75 -0.91
C ALA A 468 -6.19 12.69 0.18
N TYR A 469 -7.39 12.41 0.68
CA TYR A 469 -7.99 13.16 1.79
C TYR A 469 -7.15 13.02 3.07
N GLY A 470 -6.82 11.80 3.50
CA GLY A 470 -6.05 11.57 4.71
C GLY A 470 -4.69 12.27 4.68
N VAL A 471 -3.98 12.21 3.54
CA VAL A 471 -2.70 12.93 3.37
C VAL A 471 -2.92 14.46 3.37
N SER A 472 -4.04 14.98 2.86
CA SER A 472 -4.33 16.41 2.88
C SER A 472 -4.48 16.97 4.29
N THR A 473 -4.97 16.16 5.24
CA THR A 473 -5.12 16.56 6.65
C THR A 473 -3.81 16.61 7.43
N LEU A 474 -2.71 16.05 6.89
CA LEU A 474 -1.41 16.12 7.56
C LEU A 474 -0.75 17.49 7.35
N TRP A 475 -0.05 17.95 8.38
CA TRP A 475 0.73 19.19 8.35
C TRP A 475 1.78 19.17 7.23
N PRO A 476 2.08 20.30 6.59
CA PRO A 476 3.12 20.39 5.57
C PRO A 476 4.48 19.87 6.05
N GLU A 477 4.82 20.11 7.32
CA GLU A 477 6.06 19.69 7.96
C GLU A 477 6.21 18.16 8.02
N VAL A 478 5.14 17.43 8.27
CA VAL A 478 5.12 15.96 8.27
C VAL A 478 5.29 15.40 6.85
N LYS A 479 4.89 16.17 5.84
CA LYS A 479 4.93 15.79 4.42
C LYS A 479 6.27 16.07 3.73
N ARG A 480 7.25 16.70 4.39
CA ARG A 480 8.58 16.97 3.80
C ARG A 480 9.26 15.68 3.33
N PHE A 481 10.00 15.75 2.23
CA PHE A 481 10.78 14.61 1.73
C PHE A 481 12.03 14.36 2.57
N ASP A 482 12.66 15.44 3.00
CA ASP A 482 13.85 15.42 3.86
C ASP A 482 13.53 16.12 5.18
N ASN A 483 14.03 15.56 6.28
CA ASN A 483 13.81 16.04 7.63
C ASN A 483 12.34 16.37 7.94
N PRO A 484 11.41 15.41 7.78
CA PRO A 484 10.01 15.62 8.13
C PRO A 484 9.87 15.80 9.64
N HIS A 485 8.89 16.59 10.05
CA HIS A 485 8.51 16.65 11.45
C HIS A 485 7.94 15.31 11.91
N ARG A 486 8.38 14.83 13.08
CA ARG A 486 7.82 13.62 13.69
C ARG A 486 6.38 13.90 14.11
N TYR A 487 5.45 13.14 13.57
CA TYR A 487 4.05 13.17 14.00
C TYR A 487 3.91 12.58 15.40
N TYR A 488 3.01 13.12 16.20
CA TYR A 488 2.82 12.68 17.59
C TYR A 488 1.95 11.42 17.63
N VAL A 489 2.47 10.38 18.28
CA VAL A 489 1.77 9.13 18.59
C VAL A 489 1.94 8.90 20.09
N ASP A 490 0.92 9.22 20.84
CA ASP A 490 0.97 9.28 22.29
C ASP A 490 0.14 8.16 22.94
N LEU A 491 0.51 7.79 24.15
CA LEU A 491 -0.17 6.75 24.91
C LEU A 491 -1.09 7.37 25.96
N SER A 492 -2.22 6.71 26.24
CA SER A 492 -3.06 7.10 27.38
C SER A 492 -2.30 6.94 28.72
N PRO A 493 -2.64 7.72 29.72
CA PRO A 493 -2.06 7.57 31.06
C PRO A 493 -2.21 6.16 31.63
N LYS A 494 -3.36 5.47 31.37
CA LYS A 494 -3.58 4.10 31.80
C LYS A 494 -2.66 3.12 31.08
N LEU A 495 -2.55 3.23 29.76
CA LEU A 495 -1.66 2.36 28.96
C LEU A 495 -0.20 2.60 29.32
N MET A 496 0.19 3.87 29.53
CA MET A 496 1.54 4.22 29.95
C MET A 496 1.88 3.63 31.33
N ALA A 497 0.98 3.78 32.31
CA ALA A 497 1.15 3.21 33.65
C ALA A 497 1.20 1.67 33.62
N LEU A 498 0.38 1.03 32.77
CA LEU A 498 0.42 -0.41 32.56
C LEU A 498 1.78 -0.85 32.01
N LYS A 499 2.26 -0.17 30.97
CA LYS A 499 3.56 -0.47 30.36
C LYS A 499 4.71 -0.30 31.36
N ASP A 500 4.74 0.80 32.10
CA ASP A 500 5.76 1.08 33.11
C ASP A 500 5.78 0.01 34.20
N ARG A 501 4.61 -0.38 34.72
CA ARG A 501 4.49 -1.44 35.73
C ARG A 501 5.05 -2.76 35.20
N MET A 502 4.66 -3.18 33.98
CA MET A 502 5.13 -4.43 33.39
C MET A 502 6.64 -4.40 33.10
N LEU A 503 7.20 -3.27 32.71
CA LEU A 503 8.64 -3.11 32.57
C LEU A 503 9.36 -3.24 33.92
N ALA A 504 8.83 -2.63 34.98
CA ALA A 504 9.38 -2.73 36.32
C ALA A 504 9.36 -4.17 36.88
N GLU A 505 8.26 -4.91 36.60
CA GLU A 505 8.13 -6.33 36.99
C GLU A 505 9.20 -7.21 36.34
N HIS A 506 9.69 -6.86 35.17
CA HIS A 506 10.70 -7.63 34.42
C HIS A 506 12.11 -7.02 34.47
N ALA A 507 12.31 -5.89 35.16
CA ALA A 507 13.59 -5.18 35.20
C ALA A 507 14.75 -6.01 35.77
N HIS A 508 14.44 -7.02 36.60
CA HIS A 508 15.45 -7.94 37.16
C HIS A 508 15.87 -9.05 36.20
N LEU A 509 15.20 -9.18 35.06
CA LEU A 509 15.47 -10.22 34.05
C LEU A 509 16.27 -9.71 32.84
N VAL A 510 16.56 -8.40 32.77
CA VAL A 510 17.26 -7.75 31.64
C VAL A 510 18.69 -7.34 32.01
#